data_7f2439465b4b680e7f82cfbcb4b88d6d
#
_entry.id   7f2439465b4b680e7f82cfbcb4b88d6d
#
_cell.length_a   1.000
_cell.length_b   1.000
_cell.length_c   1.000
_cell.angle_alpha   90.00
_cell.angle_beta   90.00
_cell.angle_gamma   90.00
#
_symmetry.space_group_name_H-M   'P 1'
#
loop_
_entity.id
_entity.type
_entity.pdbx_description
1 polymer ?
#
loop_
_entity_poly.entity_id
_entity_poly.type
_entity_poly.pdbx_seq_one_letter_code
_entity_poly.pdbx_strand_id
1 'polypeptide(L)'
;MKRRVVITGLGAVTPIGNTVEEFWNGVRKGACGIGTITKFDTAEYKVHLAGEVKGFVAKERMDFKAARRMGTFSQYAVAAAKEAFADAGISMENEDPFRVGVLVGSGVGDLNACEQAKAKIDAGNQSRVNPFTVPVMIANMAAGNVAIALGAKGKCTSVVTACATGTHCIGDAFRAIQYNDADICVAGGAESAITPVGVAGFSALTALSLIHISEPTRRSYIS
;
A
#
# COMPACT_ATOMS: atom_id res chain seq x y z
N MET A 1 27.35 1.73 -21.00
CA MET A 1 27.09 2.92 -20.19
C MET A 1 25.78 2.67 -19.44
N LYS A 2 25.69 2.92 -18.11
CA LYS A 2 24.45 2.72 -17.38
C LYS A 2 23.44 3.79 -17.75
N ARG A 3 22.15 3.41 -17.90
CA ARG A 3 21.07 4.37 -18.22
C ARG A 3 20.82 5.32 -17.03
N ARG A 4 20.52 6.58 -17.34
CA ARG A 4 20.07 7.54 -16.32
C ARG A 4 18.59 7.27 -16.01
N VAL A 5 18.25 7.21 -14.72
CA VAL A 5 16.90 6.97 -14.23
C VAL A 5 16.39 8.25 -13.58
N VAL A 6 15.16 8.62 -13.83
CA VAL A 6 14.50 9.81 -13.30
C VAL A 6 13.10 9.46 -12.79
N ILE A 7 12.60 10.21 -11.83
CA ILE A 7 11.20 10.15 -11.39
C ILE A 7 10.41 11.10 -12.27
N THR A 8 9.33 10.60 -12.88
CA THR A 8 8.50 11.35 -13.83
C THR A 8 7.09 11.61 -13.31
N GLY A 9 6.62 10.86 -12.33
CA GLY A 9 5.30 11.03 -11.76
C GLY A 9 5.22 10.50 -10.34
N LEU A 10 4.32 11.06 -9.57
CA LEU A 10 4.05 10.74 -8.17
C LEU A 10 2.58 10.39 -7.96
N GLY A 11 2.29 9.54 -6.98
CA GLY A 11 0.95 9.21 -6.55
C GLY A 11 0.92 8.89 -5.06
N ALA A 12 -0.11 9.33 -4.37
CA ALA A 12 -0.21 9.18 -2.92
C ALA A 12 -1.64 8.90 -2.45
N VAL A 13 -1.75 8.00 -1.46
CA VAL A 13 -2.94 7.80 -0.63
C VAL A 13 -2.46 7.71 0.80
N THR A 14 -2.80 8.71 1.62
CA THR A 14 -2.26 8.87 2.96
C THR A 14 -3.33 9.32 3.96
N PRO A 15 -3.09 9.24 5.27
CA PRO A 15 -3.99 9.78 6.29
C PRO A 15 -4.26 11.28 6.22
N ILE A 16 -3.45 12.05 5.50
CA ILE A 16 -3.56 13.52 5.34
C ILE A 16 -3.86 13.97 3.91
N GLY A 17 -4.13 13.04 2.99
CA GLY A 17 -4.52 13.33 1.62
C GLY A 17 -4.55 12.08 0.75
N ASN A 18 -5.51 12.00 -0.15
CA ASN A 18 -5.74 10.88 -1.07
C ASN A 18 -5.20 11.15 -2.48
N THR A 19 -4.50 12.26 -2.65
CA THR A 19 -3.72 12.65 -3.84
C THR A 19 -2.40 13.26 -3.41
N VAL A 20 -1.45 13.38 -4.32
CA VAL A 20 -0.16 14.05 -4.07
C VAL A 20 -0.37 15.50 -3.66
N GLU A 21 -1.30 16.20 -4.32
CA GLU A 21 -1.60 17.60 -4.01
C GLU A 21 -2.17 17.76 -2.59
N GLU A 22 -3.15 16.94 -2.22
CA GLU A 22 -3.73 16.94 -0.87
C GLU A 22 -2.68 16.59 0.18
N PHE A 23 -1.90 15.53 -0.06
CA PHE A 23 -0.81 15.11 0.81
C PHE A 23 0.19 16.24 1.03
N TRP A 24 0.67 16.86 -0.05
CA TRP A 24 1.64 17.94 0.03
C TRP A 24 1.08 19.17 0.75
N ASN A 25 -0.17 19.51 0.49
CA ASN A 25 -0.86 20.59 1.21
C ASN A 25 -1.01 20.25 2.71
N GLY A 26 -1.29 19.01 3.06
CA GLY A 26 -1.30 18.52 4.44
C GLY A 26 0.06 18.69 5.11
N VAL A 27 1.15 18.26 4.44
CA VAL A 27 2.53 18.41 4.93
C VAL A 27 2.87 19.89 5.17
N ARG A 28 2.57 20.76 4.20
CA ARG A 28 2.86 22.21 4.32
C ARG A 28 2.11 22.87 5.48
N LYS A 29 0.92 22.37 5.81
CA LYS A 29 0.09 22.87 6.94
C LYS A 29 0.47 22.22 8.28
N GLY A 30 1.39 21.27 8.31
CA GLY A 30 1.71 20.49 9.51
C GLY A 30 0.54 19.62 9.98
N ALA A 31 -0.31 19.12 9.05
CA ALA A 31 -1.45 18.30 9.39
C ALA A 31 -1.00 16.97 10.03
N CYS A 32 -1.62 16.60 11.15
CA CYS A 32 -1.42 15.31 11.78
C CYS A 32 -2.46 14.31 11.26
N GLY A 33 -2.00 13.23 10.63
CA GLY A 33 -2.85 12.14 10.15
C GLY A 33 -3.20 11.08 11.21
N ILE A 34 -2.54 11.13 12.37
CA ILE A 34 -2.77 10.19 13.47
C ILE A 34 -3.99 10.63 14.27
N GLY A 35 -4.86 9.68 14.59
CA GLY A 35 -6.07 9.92 15.37
C GLY A 35 -6.58 8.63 15.99
N THR A 36 -7.71 8.70 16.69
CA THR A 36 -8.34 7.51 17.25
C THR A 36 -8.74 6.52 16.16
N ILE A 37 -8.43 5.25 16.38
CA ILE A 37 -8.83 4.16 15.49
C ILE A 37 -10.35 4.10 15.42
N THR A 38 -10.91 4.07 14.21
CA THR A 38 -12.35 4.02 13.97
C THR A 38 -12.82 2.72 13.32
N LYS A 39 -11.90 1.90 12.85
CA LYS A 39 -12.20 0.67 12.10
C LYS A 39 -12.71 -0.49 12.96
N PHE A 40 -12.40 -0.47 14.24
CA PHE A 40 -12.83 -1.48 15.22
C PHE A 40 -12.78 -0.91 16.65
N ASP A 41 -13.44 -1.58 17.60
CA ASP A 41 -13.42 -1.20 19.01
C ASP A 41 -12.03 -1.49 19.62
N THR A 42 -11.44 -0.46 20.22
CA THR A 42 -10.10 -0.52 20.83
C THR A 42 -10.13 -0.50 22.34
N ALA A 43 -11.29 -0.63 23.00
CA ALA A 43 -11.41 -0.52 24.46
C ALA A 43 -10.45 -1.44 25.23
N GLU A 44 -10.25 -2.66 24.73
CA GLU A 44 -9.35 -3.66 25.32
C GLU A 44 -7.89 -3.57 24.81
N TYR A 45 -7.56 -2.60 23.96
CA TYR A 45 -6.22 -2.44 23.41
C TYR A 45 -5.42 -1.42 24.21
N LYS A 46 -4.10 -1.62 24.29
CA LYS A 46 -3.18 -0.63 24.90
C LYS A 46 -2.98 0.61 24.01
N VAL A 47 -3.17 0.47 22.72
CA VAL A 47 -2.98 1.54 21.72
C VAL A 47 -4.30 1.82 21.05
N HIS A 48 -4.69 3.09 21.03
CA HIS A 48 -5.96 3.57 20.48
C HIS A 48 -5.78 4.48 19.27
N LEU A 49 -4.55 4.75 18.87
CA LEU A 49 -4.21 5.73 17.84
C LEU A 49 -3.57 5.07 16.62
N ALA A 50 -3.96 5.53 15.44
CA ALA A 50 -3.33 5.13 14.17
C ALA A 50 -3.49 6.21 13.09
N GLY A 51 -2.70 6.09 12.02
CA GLY A 51 -2.83 6.90 10.81
C GLY A 51 -3.78 6.25 9.81
N GLU A 52 -5.10 6.40 9.98
CA GLU A 52 -6.09 5.85 9.05
C GLU A 52 -6.27 6.75 7.83
N VAL A 53 -6.31 6.14 6.65
CA VAL A 53 -6.75 6.82 5.42
C VAL A 53 -8.23 7.17 5.55
N LYS A 54 -8.56 8.44 5.35
CA LYS A 54 -9.92 9.00 5.51
C LYS A 54 -10.50 9.38 4.16
N GLY A 55 -11.80 9.16 3.96
CA GLY A 55 -12.51 9.62 2.77
C GLY A 55 -12.09 8.94 1.45
N PHE A 56 -11.35 7.85 1.48
CA PHE A 56 -10.99 7.11 0.28
C PHE A 56 -12.19 6.29 -0.21
N VAL A 57 -12.59 6.53 -1.44
CA VAL A 57 -13.71 5.84 -2.10
C VAL A 57 -13.19 5.14 -3.36
N ALA A 58 -12.97 3.82 -3.26
CA ALA A 58 -12.33 3.05 -4.33
C ALA A 58 -13.05 3.15 -5.69
N LYS A 59 -14.40 3.18 -5.71
CA LYS A 59 -15.20 3.29 -6.95
C LYS A 59 -14.99 4.59 -7.73
N GLU A 60 -14.43 5.62 -7.10
CA GLU A 60 -14.11 6.91 -7.74
C GLU A 60 -12.71 6.88 -8.38
N ARG A 61 -11.90 5.91 -8.02
CA ARG A 61 -10.49 5.80 -8.45
C ARG A 61 -10.25 4.62 -9.38
N MET A 62 -11.15 3.63 -9.40
CA MET A 62 -11.00 2.40 -10.19
C MET A 62 -12.34 1.73 -10.47
N ASP A 63 -12.34 0.75 -11.38
CA ASP A 63 -13.53 -0.06 -11.64
C ASP A 63 -14.06 -0.73 -10.38
N PHE A 64 -15.37 -0.64 -10.17
CA PHE A 64 -16.02 -1.13 -8.96
C PHE A 64 -15.91 -2.64 -8.79
N LYS A 65 -16.01 -3.41 -9.90
CA LYS A 65 -15.92 -4.88 -9.84
C LYS A 65 -14.50 -5.33 -9.52
N ALA A 66 -13.51 -4.63 -10.08
CA ALA A 66 -12.11 -4.85 -9.76
C ALA A 66 -11.81 -4.52 -8.29
N ALA A 67 -12.26 -3.36 -7.79
CA ALA A 67 -12.05 -2.94 -6.40
C ALA A 67 -12.57 -3.98 -5.38
N ARG A 68 -13.73 -4.61 -5.64
CA ARG A 68 -14.30 -5.65 -4.76
C ARG A 68 -13.47 -6.94 -4.67
N ARG A 69 -12.54 -7.15 -5.58
CA ARG A 69 -11.63 -8.31 -5.62
C ARG A 69 -10.23 -7.98 -5.11
N MET A 70 -10.03 -6.77 -4.58
CA MET A 70 -8.75 -6.28 -4.08
C MET A 70 -8.82 -6.07 -2.58
N GLY A 71 -7.73 -6.38 -1.88
CA GLY A 71 -7.50 -5.91 -0.52
C GLY A 71 -7.33 -4.40 -0.47
N THR A 72 -7.58 -3.80 0.68
CA THR A 72 -7.52 -2.34 0.86
C THR A 72 -6.16 -1.77 0.47
N PHE A 73 -5.05 -2.43 0.84
CA PHE A 73 -3.70 -2.01 0.45
C PHE A 73 -3.51 -2.01 -1.08
N SER A 74 -4.08 -3.00 -1.78
CA SER A 74 -4.05 -3.05 -3.25
C SER A 74 -4.88 -1.95 -3.89
N GLN A 75 -6.03 -1.58 -3.29
CA GLN A 75 -6.83 -0.45 -3.76
C GLN A 75 -6.05 0.87 -3.64
N TYR A 76 -5.34 1.08 -2.53
CA TYR A 76 -4.45 2.24 -2.35
C TYR A 76 -3.33 2.25 -3.38
N ALA A 77 -2.68 1.10 -3.59
CA ALA A 77 -1.62 0.95 -4.59
C ALA A 77 -2.10 1.29 -6.00
N VAL A 78 -3.25 0.77 -6.42
CA VAL A 78 -3.83 1.04 -7.76
C VAL A 78 -4.20 2.51 -7.92
N ALA A 79 -4.80 3.14 -6.89
CA ALA A 79 -5.17 4.55 -6.95
C ALA A 79 -3.94 5.45 -7.08
N ALA A 80 -2.92 5.23 -6.24
CA ALA A 80 -1.67 5.99 -6.30
C ALA A 80 -0.91 5.72 -7.62
N ALA A 81 -0.86 4.47 -8.08
CA ALA A 81 -0.19 4.14 -9.35
C ALA A 81 -0.84 4.82 -10.56
N LYS A 82 -2.16 4.87 -10.62
CA LYS A 82 -2.88 5.59 -11.68
C LYS A 82 -2.61 7.09 -11.64
N GLU A 83 -2.56 7.69 -10.46
CA GLU A 83 -2.19 9.11 -10.29
C GLU A 83 -0.76 9.35 -10.79
N ALA A 84 0.22 8.53 -10.34
CA ALA A 84 1.61 8.64 -10.76
C ALA A 84 1.79 8.47 -12.28
N PHE A 85 1.03 7.57 -12.89
CA PHE A 85 1.07 7.31 -14.32
C PHE A 85 0.51 8.48 -15.12
N ALA A 86 -0.58 9.08 -14.64
CA ALA A 86 -1.17 10.28 -15.22
C ALA A 86 -0.26 11.50 -15.06
N ASP A 87 0.32 11.70 -13.86
CA ASP A 87 1.27 12.79 -13.58
C ASP A 87 2.52 12.71 -14.47
N ALA A 88 2.99 11.49 -14.75
CA ALA A 88 4.09 11.26 -15.69
C ALA A 88 3.74 11.55 -17.16
N GLY A 89 2.48 11.78 -17.50
CA GLY A 89 2.02 11.96 -18.88
C GLY A 89 2.18 10.71 -19.76
N ILE A 90 2.23 9.51 -19.16
CA ILE A 90 2.43 8.25 -19.87
C ILE A 90 1.08 7.69 -20.32
N SER A 91 1.02 7.24 -21.59
CA SER A 91 -0.10 6.49 -22.14
C SER A 91 0.38 5.14 -22.67
N MET A 92 -0.26 4.06 -22.21
CA MET A 92 0.05 2.70 -22.69
C MET A 92 -0.20 2.48 -24.19
N GLU A 93 -0.90 3.38 -24.85
CA GLU A 93 -1.08 3.35 -26.32
C GLU A 93 0.23 3.64 -27.06
N ASN A 94 1.14 4.38 -26.41
CA ASN A 94 2.41 4.83 -26.99
C ASN A 94 3.62 4.04 -26.46
N GLU A 95 3.40 3.13 -25.51
CA GLU A 95 4.48 2.41 -24.84
C GLU A 95 4.45 0.91 -25.18
N ASP A 96 5.62 0.27 -25.19
CA ASP A 96 5.67 -1.19 -25.21
C ASP A 96 5.28 -1.75 -23.83
N PRO A 97 4.12 -2.41 -23.69
CA PRO A 97 3.66 -2.90 -22.42
C PRO A 97 4.62 -3.93 -21.79
N PHE A 98 5.43 -4.62 -22.59
CA PHE A 98 6.45 -5.56 -22.11
C PHE A 98 7.69 -4.86 -21.52
N ARG A 99 7.84 -3.57 -21.78
CA ARG A 99 8.89 -2.71 -21.23
C ARG A 99 8.44 -1.88 -20.03
N VAL A 100 7.15 -1.97 -19.64
CA VAL A 100 6.58 -1.31 -18.45
C VAL A 100 6.52 -2.31 -17.31
N GLY A 101 7.34 -2.10 -16.29
CA GLY A 101 7.40 -2.94 -15.09
C GLY A 101 6.61 -2.36 -13.91
N VAL A 102 6.24 -3.23 -12.96
CA VAL A 102 5.58 -2.88 -11.70
C VAL A 102 6.30 -3.56 -10.54
N LEU A 103 6.85 -2.75 -9.65
CA LEU A 103 7.56 -3.19 -8.46
C LEU A 103 6.92 -2.51 -7.23
N VAL A 104 5.82 -3.09 -6.75
CA VAL A 104 5.03 -2.54 -5.64
C VAL A 104 4.84 -3.62 -4.59
N GLY A 105 5.16 -3.32 -3.34
CA GLY A 105 5.10 -4.28 -2.25
C GLY A 105 4.20 -3.85 -1.10
N SER A 106 3.94 -4.81 -0.21
CA SER A 106 3.31 -4.63 1.08
C SER A 106 4.08 -5.42 2.12
N GLY A 107 4.18 -4.92 3.34
CA GLY A 107 4.88 -5.61 4.44
C GLY A 107 4.11 -6.83 4.93
N VAL A 108 2.78 -6.78 4.97
CA VAL A 108 1.92 -7.84 5.52
C VAL A 108 0.75 -8.26 4.62
N GLY A 109 0.44 -7.52 3.57
CA GLY A 109 -0.74 -7.77 2.77
C GLY A 109 -2.04 -7.38 3.48
N ASP A 110 -3.15 -8.08 3.21
CA ASP A 110 -4.45 -7.78 3.81
C ASP A 110 -4.77 -8.70 5.00
N LEU A 111 -4.38 -8.27 6.21
CA LEU A 111 -4.71 -8.98 7.45
C LEU A 111 -6.22 -9.09 7.68
N ASN A 112 -6.99 -8.07 7.29
CA ASN A 112 -8.44 -8.06 7.46
C ASN A 112 -9.11 -9.19 6.67
N ALA A 113 -8.62 -9.53 5.48
CA ALA A 113 -9.13 -10.67 4.72
C ALA A 113 -8.91 -12.00 5.46
N CYS A 114 -7.76 -12.15 6.12
CA CYS A 114 -7.46 -13.31 6.95
C CYS A 114 -8.35 -13.38 8.18
N GLU A 115 -8.52 -12.27 8.91
CA GLU A 115 -9.37 -12.14 10.09
C GLU A 115 -10.83 -12.49 9.77
N GLN A 116 -11.36 -11.94 8.66
CA GLN A 116 -12.73 -12.23 8.21
C GLN A 116 -12.92 -13.69 7.81
N ALA A 117 -11.93 -14.29 7.15
CA ALA A 117 -11.99 -15.72 6.80
C ALA A 117 -11.97 -16.58 8.07
N LYS A 118 -11.08 -16.28 9.04
CA LYS A 118 -10.99 -16.98 10.32
C LYS A 118 -12.30 -16.87 11.11
N ALA A 119 -12.90 -15.71 11.21
CA ALA A 119 -14.16 -15.49 11.90
C ALA A 119 -15.30 -16.34 11.32
N LYS A 120 -15.36 -16.51 9.99
CA LYS A 120 -16.34 -17.40 9.34
C LYS A 120 -16.10 -18.86 9.68
N ILE A 121 -14.84 -19.29 9.70
CA ILE A 121 -14.47 -20.67 10.06
C ILE A 121 -14.86 -20.97 11.52
N ASP A 122 -14.56 -20.05 12.45
CA ASP A 122 -14.90 -20.21 13.86
C ASP A 122 -16.42 -20.27 14.12
N ALA A 123 -17.19 -19.57 13.30
CA ALA A 123 -18.65 -19.63 13.32
C ALA A 123 -19.24 -20.87 12.62
N GLY A 124 -18.42 -21.84 12.20
CA GLY A 124 -18.87 -23.04 11.48
C GLY A 124 -19.31 -22.79 10.02
N ASN A 125 -18.96 -21.65 9.46
CA ASN A 125 -19.37 -21.21 8.12
C ASN A 125 -18.22 -21.27 7.09
N GLN A 126 -17.35 -22.26 7.14
CA GLN A 126 -16.18 -22.38 6.26
C GLN A 126 -16.53 -22.37 4.77
N SER A 127 -17.69 -22.86 4.38
CA SER A 127 -18.17 -22.81 2.99
C SER A 127 -18.52 -21.40 2.49
N ARG A 128 -18.62 -20.43 3.41
CA ARG A 128 -18.90 -19.01 3.11
C ARG A 128 -17.63 -18.13 3.11
N VAL A 129 -16.45 -18.73 3.25
CA VAL A 129 -15.18 -18.00 3.08
C VAL A 129 -15.12 -17.48 1.65
N ASN A 130 -14.66 -16.23 1.50
CA ASN A 130 -14.56 -15.59 0.18
C ASN A 130 -13.58 -16.39 -0.70
N PRO A 131 -13.95 -16.82 -1.92
CA PRO A 131 -13.06 -17.55 -2.82
C PRO A 131 -11.83 -16.73 -3.22
N PHE A 132 -11.88 -15.39 -3.09
CA PHE A 132 -10.77 -14.50 -3.33
C PHE A 132 -9.90 -14.21 -2.08
N THR A 133 -10.15 -14.88 -0.94
CA THR A 133 -9.40 -14.60 0.30
C THR A 133 -7.90 -14.65 0.08
N VAL A 134 -7.38 -15.69 -0.57
CA VAL A 134 -5.93 -15.81 -0.82
C VAL A 134 -5.41 -14.73 -1.76
N PRO A 135 -5.99 -14.51 -2.96
CA PRO A 135 -5.56 -13.39 -3.83
C PRO A 135 -5.71 -12.00 -3.19
N VAL A 136 -6.69 -11.80 -2.31
CA VAL A 136 -6.88 -10.52 -1.60
C VAL A 136 -5.80 -10.33 -0.54
N MET A 137 -5.40 -11.40 0.14
CA MET A 137 -4.52 -11.36 1.31
C MET A 137 -3.04 -11.19 0.96
N ILE A 138 -2.55 -11.84 -0.11
CA ILE A 138 -1.11 -11.94 -0.36
C ILE A 138 -0.47 -10.63 -0.81
N ALA A 139 0.68 -10.32 -0.23
CA ALA A 139 1.36 -9.02 -0.34
C ALA A 139 1.74 -8.63 -1.78
N ASN A 140 2.07 -9.60 -2.65
CA ASN A 140 2.45 -9.33 -4.03
C ASN A 140 1.28 -8.90 -4.94
N MET A 141 0.04 -9.01 -4.46
CA MET A 141 -1.12 -8.59 -5.26
C MET A 141 -1.26 -7.07 -5.38
N ALA A 142 -0.55 -6.27 -4.60
CA ALA A 142 -0.39 -4.86 -4.90
C ALA A 142 0.22 -4.67 -6.29
N ALA A 143 1.36 -5.32 -6.57
CA ALA A 143 2.00 -5.26 -7.89
C ALA A 143 1.11 -5.86 -9.00
N GLY A 144 0.52 -7.04 -8.75
CA GLY A 144 -0.35 -7.71 -9.72
C GLY A 144 -1.57 -6.86 -10.11
N ASN A 145 -2.27 -6.27 -9.13
CA ASN A 145 -3.42 -5.42 -9.40
C ASN A 145 -3.05 -4.11 -10.10
N VAL A 146 -1.91 -3.50 -9.76
CA VAL A 146 -1.38 -2.33 -10.47
C VAL A 146 -1.06 -2.68 -11.92
N ALA A 147 -0.36 -3.80 -12.16
CA ALA A 147 -0.02 -4.25 -13.51
C ALA A 147 -1.29 -4.48 -14.37
N ILE A 148 -2.30 -5.15 -13.82
CA ILE A 148 -3.58 -5.36 -14.49
C ILE A 148 -4.28 -4.02 -14.78
N ALA A 149 -4.33 -3.11 -13.79
CA ALA A 149 -5.02 -1.84 -13.92
C ALA A 149 -4.40 -0.89 -14.95
N LEU A 150 -3.08 -0.97 -15.14
CA LEU A 150 -2.33 -0.16 -16.11
C LEU A 150 -2.11 -0.88 -17.46
N GLY A 151 -2.33 -2.19 -17.52
CA GLY A 151 -2.00 -2.97 -18.72
C GLY A 151 -0.51 -3.27 -18.91
N ALA A 152 0.29 -3.12 -17.83
CA ALA A 152 1.72 -3.40 -17.84
C ALA A 152 1.96 -4.92 -17.94
N LYS A 153 2.90 -5.34 -18.80
CA LYS A 153 3.23 -6.75 -19.08
C LYS A 153 4.73 -7.06 -18.88
N GLY A 154 5.49 -6.08 -18.44
CA GLY A 154 6.89 -6.23 -18.09
C GLY A 154 7.08 -6.92 -16.72
N LYS A 155 8.25 -6.70 -16.13
CA LYS A 155 8.59 -7.26 -14.80
C LYS A 155 7.53 -6.85 -13.78
N CYS A 156 6.83 -7.83 -13.20
CA CYS A 156 5.84 -7.61 -12.13
C CYS A 156 6.28 -8.40 -10.89
N THR A 157 6.72 -7.68 -9.86
CA THR A 157 7.24 -8.32 -8.64
C THR A 157 7.00 -7.45 -7.41
N SER A 158 7.11 -8.08 -6.25
CA SER A 158 7.03 -7.45 -4.95
C SER A 158 8.20 -7.93 -4.12
N VAL A 159 8.90 -7.01 -3.48
CA VAL A 159 9.84 -7.31 -2.41
C VAL A 159 9.10 -7.10 -1.10
N VAL A 160 9.34 -7.97 -0.12
CA VAL A 160 8.76 -7.85 1.22
C VAL A 160 9.90 -7.71 2.22
N THR A 161 10.11 -6.49 2.69
CA THR A 161 11.15 -6.12 3.67
C THR A 161 10.57 -5.24 4.78
N ALA A 162 9.38 -5.63 5.25
CA ALA A 162 8.63 -4.92 6.31
C ALA A 162 8.50 -3.41 6.01
N CYS A 163 8.88 -2.54 6.93
CA CYS A 163 8.79 -1.07 6.78
C CYS A 163 9.63 -0.51 5.63
N ALA A 164 10.66 -1.24 5.15
CA ALA A 164 11.52 -0.84 4.04
C ALA A 164 11.01 -1.29 2.65
N THR A 165 9.88 -2.00 2.58
CA THR A 165 9.35 -2.60 1.35
C THR A 165 9.22 -1.59 0.21
N GLY A 166 8.59 -0.44 0.46
CA GLY A 166 8.41 0.59 -0.58
C GLY A 166 9.73 1.14 -1.12
N THR A 167 10.67 1.44 -0.22
CA THR A 167 12.02 1.92 -0.59
C THR A 167 12.80 0.86 -1.37
N HIS A 168 12.68 -0.40 -0.97
CA HIS A 168 13.33 -1.52 -1.66
C HIS A 168 12.78 -1.69 -3.09
N CYS A 169 11.45 -1.65 -3.25
CA CYS A 169 10.82 -1.70 -4.57
C CYS A 169 11.29 -0.56 -5.49
N ILE A 170 11.47 0.65 -4.95
CA ILE A 170 12.02 1.81 -5.71
C ILE A 170 13.47 1.53 -6.11
N GLY A 171 14.29 0.99 -5.21
CA GLY A 171 15.68 0.62 -5.50
C GLY A 171 15.81 -0.44 -6.59
N ASP A 172 14.95 -1.46 -6.56
CA ASP A 172 14.93 -2.52 -7.58
C ASP A 172 14.42 -2.01 -8.93
N ALA A 173 13.42 -1.13 -8.93
CA ALA A 173 12.94 -0.45 -10.14
C ALA A 173 14.03 0.42 -10.78
N PHE A 174 14.76 1.20 -9.96
CA PHE A 174 15.91 1.95 -10.41
C PHE A 174 16.93 1.05 -11.13
N ARG A 175 17.25 -0.10 -10.54
CA ARG A 175 18.17 -1.07 -11.15
C ARG A 175 17.60 -1.70 -12.41
N ALA A 176 16.33 -2.07 -12.44
CA ALA A 176 15.69 -2.65 -13.61
C ALA A 176 15.81 -1.71 -14.82
N ILE A 177 15.58 -0.42 -14.65
CA ILE A 177 15.76 0.57 -15.73
C ILE A 177 17.25 0.76 -16.04
N GLN A 178 18.11 0.85 -15.04
CA GLN A 178 19.55 1.08 -15.21
C GLN A 178 20.21 -0.03 -16.02
N TYR A 179 19.77 -1.28 -15.84
CA TYR A 179 20.28 -2.47 -16.54
C TYR A 179 19.49 -2.86 -17.78
N ASN A 180 18.53 -2.02 -18.21
CA ASN A 180 17.74 -2.21 -19.41
C ASN A 180 16.74 -3.39 -19.36
N ASP A 181 16.32 -3.80 -18.15
CA ASP A 181 15.25 -4.80 -17.98
C ASP A 181 13.86 -4.17 -18.24
N ALA A 182 13.73 -2.85 -18.05
CA ALA A 182 12.52 -2.07 -18.28
C ALA A 182 12.86 -0.66 -18.77
N ASP A 183 11.91 0.00 -19.43
CA ASP A 183 12.03 1.42 -19.77
C ASP A 183 11.27 2.31 -18.79
N ILE A 184 10.16 1.81 -18.28
CA ILE A 184 9.30 2.46 -17.30
C ILE A 184 9.07 1.47 -16.15
N CYS A 185 9.09 1.97 -14.91
CA CYS A 185 8.69 1.20 -13.74
C CYS A 185 7.77 2.01 -12.84
N VAL A 186 6.62 1.44 -12.48
CA VAL A 186 5.81 1.89 -11.35
C VAL A 186 6.35 1.21 -10.11
N ALA A 187 6.78 2.00 -9.12
CA ALA A 187 7.44 1.46 -7.94
C ALA A 187 6.95 2.13 -6.65
N GLY A 188 6.87 1.36 -5.58
CA GLY A 188 6.47 1.87 -4.28
C GLY A 188 6.00 0.79 -3.31
N GLY A 189 5.25 1.22 -2.30
CA GLY A 189 4.65 0.33 -1.30
C GLY A 189 3.28 0.81 -0.87
N ALA A 190 2.45 -0.12 -0.43
CA ALA A 190 1.13 0.15 0.11
C ALA A 190 0.82 -0.78 1.28
N GLU A 191 0.13 -0.27 2.31
CA GLU A 191 -0.18 -1.02 3.51
C GLU A 191 -1.57 -0.71 4.04
N SER A 192 -2.23 -1.69 4.66
CA SER A 192 -3.52 -1.51 5.33
C SER A 192 -3.63 -2.32 6.63
N ALA A 193 -2.55 -2.34 7.41
CA ALA A 193 -2.39 -3.20 8.59
C ALA A 193 -3.12 -2.70 9.86
N ILE A 194 -3.97 -1.66 9.78
CA ILE A 194 -4.77 -1.18 10.92
C ILE A 194 -6.00 -2.09 11.05
N THR A 195 -5.79 -3.21 11.71
CA THR A 195 -6.76 -4.26 12.00
C THR A 195 -6.58 -4.74 13.45
N PRO A 196 -7.54 -5.47 14.04
CA PRO A 196 -7.38 -6.05 15.38
C PRO A 196 -6.07 -6.81 15.57
N VAL A 197 -5.75 -7.76 14.68
CA VAL A 197 -4.50 -8.55 14.75
C VAL A 197 -3.28 -7.65 14.52
N GLY A 198 -3.34 -6.74 13.55
CA GLY A 198 -2.23 -5.83 13.25
C GLY A 198 -1.86 -4.95 14.44
N VAL A 199 -2.86 -4.28 15.04
CA VAL A 199 -2.62 -3.41 16.19
C VAL A 199 -2.18 -4.21 17.43
N ALA A 200 -2.77 -5.37 17.70
CA ALA A 200 -2.34 -6.24 18.78
C ALA A 200 -0.89 -6.70 18.61
N GLY A 201 -0.51 -7.14 17.39
CA GLY A 201 0.84 -7.59 17.08
C GLY A 201 1.89 -6.49 17.27
N PHE A 202 1.66 -5.31 16.68
CA PHE A 202 2.57 -4.17 16.84
C PHE A 202 2.63 -3.65 18.28
N SER A 203 1.54 -3.75 19.03
CA SER A 203 1.53 -3.42 20.47
C SER A 203 2.38 -4.40 21.27
N ALA A 204 2.30 -5.70 20.97
CA ALA A 204 3.10 -6.74 21.63
C ALA A 204 4.60 -6.56 21.38
N LEU A 205 4.98 -6.05 20.21
CA LEU A 205 6.37 -5.70 19.88
C LEU A 205 6.86 -4.44 20.64
N THR A 206 6.02 -3.78 21.43
CA THR A 206 6.32 -2.48 22.06
C THR A 206 6.79 -1.40 21.08
N ALA A 207 6.37 -1.52 19.82
CA ALA A 207 6.76 -0.64 18.72
C ALA A 207 5.86 0.60 18.60
N LEU A 208 4.77 0.66 19.37
CA LEU A 208 3.78 1.74 19.31
C LEU A 208 3.86 2.63 20.54
N SER A 209 3.62 3.93 20.35
CA SER A 209 3.47 4.88 21.45
C SER A 209 2.12 4.67 22.16
N LEU A 210 2.13 4.78 23.50
CA LEU A 210 0.94 4.63 24.35
C LEU A 210 0.33 5.98 24.75
N ILE A 211 1.07 7.08 24.60
CA ILE A 211 0.74 8.37 25.20
C ILE A 211 0.84 9.56 24.24
N HIS A 212 1.42 9.41 23.05
CA HIS A 212 1.63 10.51 22.10
C HIS A 212 0.90 10.23 20.78
N ILE A 213 0.37 11.29 20.17
CA ILE A 213 -0.13 11.26 18.80
C ILE A 213 1.03 11.14 17.81
N SER A 214 2.16 11.80 18.11
CA SER A 214 3.44 11.61 17.46
C SER A 214 4.57 11.94 18.44
N GLU A 215 5.70 11.24 18.31
CA GLU A 215 6.88 11.55 19.13
C GLU A 215 7.85 12.42 18.32
N PRO A 216 8.25 13.60 18.85
CA PRO A 216 9.18 14.48 18.15
C PRO A 216 10.58 13.86 18.03
N THR A 217 10.99 13.04 19.00
CA THR A 217 12.27 12.32 18.95
C THR A 217 12.23 11.12 19.89
N ARG A 218 12.44 9.93 19.34
CA ARG A 218 12.71 8.73 20.16
C ARG A 218 14.18 8.37 20.00
N ARG A 219 14.96 8.41 21.07
CA ARG A 219 16.27 7.75 21.10
C ARG A 219 16.03 6.25 21.08
N SER A 220 16.30 5.60 19.94
CA SER A 220 16.45 4.14 19.90
C SER A 220 17.93 3.83 20.10
N TYR A 221 18.25 3.12 21.17
CA TYR A 221 19.53 2.43 21.22
C TYR A 221 19.38 1.20 20.32
N ILE A 222 20.13 1.16 19.24
CA ILE A 222 20.37 -0.07 18.48
C ILE A 222 21.40 -0.84 19.30
N SER A 223 20.94 -1.91 19.96
CA SER A 223 21.81 -2.90 20.57
C SER A 223 22.25 -3.90 19.52
#